data_d814a2d2b877d96dcc1f185b4e683c76
#
_entry.id   d814a2d2b877d96dcc1f185b4e683c76
#
_cell.length_a   1.000
_cell.length_b   1.000
_cell.length_c   1.000
_cell.angle_alpha   90.00
_cell.angle_beta   90.00
_cell.angle_gamma   90.00
#
_symmetry.space_group_name_H-M   'P 1'
#
loop_
_entity.id
_entity.type
_entity.pdbx_description
1 polymer ?
#
loop_
_entity_poly.entity_id
_entity_poly.type
_entity_poly.pdbx_seq_one_letter_code
_entity_poly.pdbx_strand_id
1 'polypeptide(L)'
;DVVAIQAKLGTDIMMVLDYFVPYPSSPAATRDAVALTTAWARRSKAARACRPGDGQLWGICQGGVEPDLRRRSIEELVGIGFDGYAIGGLGIGEPKARLLETLERADGLLPKERPRYLMGMGYIEDILEAVERGVDLFDCVLPTRNARNGSLFTSRGRIAIKNAKYAEDPRP
;
A
#
# COMPACT_ATOMS: atom_id res chain seq x y z
N ASP A 1 -20.60 2.03 3.49
CA ASP A 1 -20.85 0.88 2.69
C ASP A 1 -19.87 0.72 1.52
N VAL A 2 -18.59 0.83 1.85
CA VAL A 2 -17.46 0.90 0.90
C VAL A 2 -17.45 -0.30 -0.07
N VAL A 3 -17.62 -1.52 0.44
CA VAL A 3 -17.64 -2.74 -0.39
C VAL A 3 -18.80 -2.74 -1.39
N ALA A 4 -19.98 -2.25 -0.97
CA ALA A 4 -21.14 -2.17 -1.85
C ALA A 4 -20.94 -1.17 -3.01
N ILE A 5 -20.25 -0.07 -2.75
CA ILE A 5 -19.92 0.94 -3.77
C ILE A 5 -18.92 0.34 -4.77
N GLN A 6 -17.85 -0.27 -4.29
CA GLN A 6 -16.83 -0.91 -5.13
C GLN A 6 -17.43 -2.03 -6.00
N ALA A 7 -18.27 -2.87 -5.41
CA ALA A 7 -18.97 -3.91 -6.16
C ALA A 7 -19.88 -3.36 -7.26
N LYS A 8 -20.58 -2.22 -7.01
CA LYS A 8 -21.39 -1.55 -8.04
C LYS A 8 -20.56 -0.93 -9.15
N LEU A 9 -19.34 -0.50 -8.85
CA LEU A 9 -18.40 0.02 -9.84
C LEU A 9 -17.76 -1.10 -10.69
N GLY A 10 -17.94 -2.38 -10.31
CA GLY A 10 -17.38 -3.51 -11.03
C GLY A 10 -15.85 -3.59 -10.89
N THR A 11 -15.29 -3.20 -9.74
CA THR A 11 -13.85 -3.26 -9.53
C THR A 11 -13.37 -4.70 -9.37
N ASP A 12 -12.26 -5.05 -10.01
CA ASP A 12 -11.64 -6.38 -9.90
C ASP A 12 -11.08 -6.64 -8.50
N ILE A 13 -10.54 -5.59 -7.88
CA ILE A 13 -10.00 -5.63 -6.51
C ILE A 13 -10.72 -4.57 -5.68
N MET A 14 -11.40 -5.03 -4.64
CA MET A 14 -12.03 -4.20 -3.63
C MET A 14 -11.13 -4.12 -2.40
N MET A 15 -10.94 -2.91 -1.87
CA MET A 15 -10.17 -2.69 -0.66
C MET A 15 -11.10 -2.53 0.55
N VAL A 16 -10.71 -3.08 1.69
CA VAL A 16 -11.36 -2.74 2.96
C VAL A 16 -11.11 -1.28 3.30
N LEU A 17 -11.94 -0.69 4.18
CA LEU A 17 -11.65 0.63 4.73
C LEU A 17 -10.59 0.48 5.82
N ASP A 18 -9.63 1.41 5.86
CA ASP A 18 -8.57 1.47 6.85
C ASP A 18 -8.48 2.84 7.52
N TYR A 19 -7.78 2.87 8.64
CA TYR A 19 -7.39 4.09 9.32
C TYR A 19 -5.90 4.02 9.65
N PHE A 20 -5.12 4.94 9.10
CA PHE A 20 -3.70 5.06 9.40
C PHE A 20 -3.42 6.34 10.19
N VAL A 21 -2.32 6.35 10.92
CA VAL A 21 -1.83 7.51 11.65
C VAL A 21 -0.57 8.06 10.99
N PRO A 22 -0.32 9.39 11.04
CA PRO A 22 0.91 9.97 10.51
C PRO A 22 2.15 9.47 11.27
N TYR A 23 3.30 9.57 10.66
CA TYR A 23 4.58 9.33 11.33
C TYR A 23 5.24 10.67 11.72
N PRO A 24 5.81 10.81 12.95
CA PRO A 24 5.70 9.84 14.05
C PRO A 24 4.35 9.90 14.77
N SER A 25 3.93 8.78 15.35
CA SER A 25 2.72 8.69 16.17
C SER A 25 2.97 7.97 17.49
N SER A 26 2.09 8.20 18.47
CA SER A 26 2.17 7.45 19.71
C SER A 26 1.76 5.98 19.51
N PRO A 27 2.33 5.05 20.29
CA PRO A 27 1.90 3.64 20.25
C PRO A 27 0.40 3.46 20.56
N ALA A 28 -0.20 4.33 21.38
CA ALA A 28 -1.63 4.31 21.66
C ALA A 28 -2.45 4.62 20.40
N ALA A 29 -2.15 5.73 19.71
CA ALA A 29 -2.84 6.10 18.46
C ALA A 29 -2.69 5.02 17.38
N THR A 30 -1.50 4.43 17.25
CA THR A 30 -1.26 3.34 16.29
C THR A 30 -2.07 2.09 16.66
N ARG A 31 -2.18 1.77 17.93
CA ARG A 31 -3.00 0.65 18.42
C ARG A 31 -4.49 0.85 18.11
N ASP A 32 -5.01 2.06 18.33
CA ASP A 32 -6.40 2.41 18.05
C ASP A 32 -6.68 2.33 16.53
N ALA A 33 -5.74 2.77 15.71
CA ALA A 33 -5.83 2.65 14.25
C ALA A 33 -5.88 1.18 13.79
N VAL A 34 -5.04 0.32 14.36
CA VAL A 34 -5.07 -1.13 14.09
C VAL A 34 -6.43 -1.72 14.48
N ALA A 35 -6.91 -1.43 15.68
CA ALA A 35 -8.20 -1.97 16.17
C ALA A 35 -9.37 -1.52 15.28
N LEU A 36 -9.40 -0.25 14.88
CA LEU A 36 -10.46 0.30 14.03
C LEU A 36 -10.40 -0.31 12.62
N THR A 37 -9.22 -0.41 12.02
CA THR A 37 -9.02 -1.03 10.71
C THR A 37 -9.47 -2.50 10.72
N THR A 38 -9.08 -3.27 11.74
CA THR A 38 -9.51 -4.67 11.88
C THR A 38 -11.03 -4.79 12.03
N ALA A 39 -11.65 -3.91 12.80
CA ALA A 39 -13.11 -3.89 12.93
C ALA A 39 -13.81 -3.62 11.60
N TRP A 40 -13.31 -2.67 10.81
CA TRP A 40 -13.83 -2.38 9.48
C TRP A 40 -13.57 -3.52 8.49
N ALA A 41 -12.42 -4.19 8.57
CA ALA A 41 -12.10 -5.35 7.75
C ALA A 41 -13.10 -6.51 7.98
N ARG A 42 -13.44 -6.82 9.24
CA ARG A 42 -14.48 -7.81 9.58
C ARG A 42 -15.84 -7.45 8.99
N ARG A 43 -16.25 -6.18 9.11
CA ARG A 43 -17.51 -5.68 8.51
C ARG A 43 -17.49 -5.76 6.98
N SER A 44 -16.36 -5.44 6.36
CA SER A 44 -16.18 -5.54 4.91
C SER A 44 -16.29 -7.00 4.44
N LYS A 45 -15.66 -7.93 5.15
CA LYS A 45 -15.75 -9.36 4.85
C LYS A 45 -17.21 -9.87 4.94
N ALA A 46 -17.92 -9.50 6.00
CA ALA A 46 -19.33 -9.83 6.15
C ALA A 46 -20.21 -9.23 5.05
N ALA A 47 -19.99 -7.96 4.70
CA ALA A 47 -20.72 -7.30 3.62
C ALA A 47 -20.46 -7.95 2.25
N ARG A 48 -19.24 -8.44 2.00
CA ARG A 48 -18.89 -9.16 0.77
C ARG A 48 -19.57 -10.52 0.69
N ALA A 49 -19.63 -11.25 1.80
CA ALA A 49 -20.29 -12.55 1.86
C ALA A 49 -21.79 -12.48 1.52
N CYS A 50 -22.45 -11.36 1.85
CA CYS A 50 -23.84 -11.12 1.50
C CYS A 50 -24.06 -10.69 0.03
N ARG A 51 -22.99 -10.48 -0.74
CA ARG A 51 -23.04 -10.01 -2.12
C ARG A 51 -22.04 -10.79 -2.97
N PRO A 52 -22.33 -12.07 -3.26
CA PRO A 52 -21.47 -12.86 -4.13
C PRO A 52 -21.39 -12.22 -5.52
N GLY A 53 -20.23 -12.29 -6.15
CA GLY A 53 -19.97 -11.73 -7.47
C GLY A 53 -18.49 -11.85 -7.79
N ASP A 54 -18.10 -11.42 -8.96
CA ASP A 54 -16.72 -11.38 -9.38
C ASP A 54 -15.96 -10.27 -8.63
N GLY A 55 -14.65 -10.39 -8.54
CA GLY A 55 -13.78 -9.45 -7.84
C GLY A 55 -13.35 -9.93 -6.45
N GLN A 56 -12.12 -9.60 -6.14
CA GLN A 56 -11.43 -9.95 -4.91
C GLN A 56 -11.69 -8.92 -3.81
N LEU A 57 -11.59 -9.33 -2.55
CA LEU A 57 -11.58 -8.41 -1.41
C LEU A 57 -10.23 -8.52 -0.70
N TRP A 58 -9.51 -7.40 -0.60
CA TRP A 58 -8.18 -7.33 0.01
C TRP A 58 -8.23 -6.62 1.36
N GLY A 59 -7.47 -7.18 2.32
CA GLY A 59 -7.26 -6.58 3.63
C GLY A 59 -6.14 -5.55 3.60
N ILE A 60 -6.18 -4.56 4.52
CA ILE A 60 -5.11 -3.54 4.67
C ILE A 60 -4.51 -3.67 6.05
N CYS A 61 -3.23 -4.06 6.12
CA CYS A 61 -2.48 -4.19 7.36
C CYS A 61 -1.95 -2.84 7.81
N GLN A 62 -2.22 -2.47 9.06
CA GLN A 62 -1.75 -1.25 9.71
C GLN A 62 -0.71 -1.56 10.80
N GLY A 63 -0.29 -0.56 11.58
CA GLY A 63 0.65 -0.72 12.68
C GLY A 63 1.92 0.14 12.54
N GLY A 64 2.02 0.95 11.48
CA GLY A 64 3.19 1.79 11.21
C GLY A 64 4.47 0.95 11.20
N VAL A 65 5.51 1.47 11.83
CA VAL A 65 6.80 0.78 12.01
C VAL A 65 6.93 0.10 13.38
N GLU A 66 5.83 -0.05 14.13
CA GLU A 66 5.80 -0.71 15.43
C GLU A 66 5.68 -2.23 15.25
N PRO A 67 6.72 -3.04 15.59
CA PRO A 67 6.76 -4.45 15.21
C PRO A 67 5.59 -5.27 15.75
N ASP A 68 5.24 -5.08 17.02
CA ASP A 68 4.16 -5.86 17.65
C ASP A 68 2.78 -5.47 17.14
N LEU A 69 2.55 -4.18 16.87
CA LEU A 69 1.29 -3.70 16.31
C LEU A 69 1.13 -4.12 14.85
N ARG A 70 2.20 -4.09 14.08
CA ARG A 70 2.23 -4.61 12.70
C ARG A 70 1.94 -6.10 12.65
N ARG A 71 2.61 -6.89 13.49
CA ARG A 71 2.36 -8.32 13.63
C ARG A 71 0.91 -8.60 13.97
N ARG A 72 0.39 -7.95 15.01
CA ARG A 72 -0.99 -8.10 15.44
C ARG A 72 -1.97 -7.80 14.31
N SER A 73 -1.78 -6.69 13.57
CA SER A 73 -2.63 -6.32 12.45
C SER A 73 -2.63 -7.41 11.37
N ILE A 74 -1.45 -7.93 11.01
CA ILE A 74 -1.32 -8.99 10.01
C ILE A 74 -2.03 -10.27 10.48
N GLU A 75 -1.76 -10.74 11.68
CA GLU A 75 -2.33 -11.97 12.24
C GLU A 75 -3.87 -11.89 12.31
N GLU A 76 -4.42 -10.75 12.76
CA GLU A 76 -5.86 -10.54 12.80
C GLU A 76 -6.50 -10.56 11.40
N LEU A 77 -5.86 -9.94 10.40
CA LEU A 77 -6.37 -9.91 9.03
C LEU A 77 -6.21 -11.26 8.31
N VAL A 78 -5.10 -11.95 8.53
CA VAL A 78 -4.91 -13.31 8.02
C VAL A 78 -5.97 -14.26 8.62
N GLY A 79 -6.28 -14.13 9.91
CA GLY A 79 -7.34 -14.88 10.58
C GLY A 79 -8.76 -14.60 10.04
N ILE A 80 -9.03 -13.39 9.53
CA ILE A 80 -10.29 -13.06 8.84
C ILE A 80 -10.31 -13.69 7.43
N GLY A 81 -9.17 -13.73 6.75
CA GLY A 81 -8.98 -14.32 5.42
C GLY A 81 -9.42 -13.41 4.27
N PHE A 82 -8.48 -12.97 3.46
CA PHE A 82 -8.68 -12.13 2.29
C PHE A 82 -8.03 -12.74 1.04
N ASP A 83 -8.41 -12.24 -0.14
CA ASP A 83 -7.86 -12.71 -1.42
C ASP A 83 -6.45 -12.14 -1.68
N GLY A 84 -6.11 -11.02 -1.05
CA GLY A 84 -4.80 -10.37 -1.05
C GLY A 84 -4.65 -9.44 0.16
N TYR A 85 -3.45 -8.93 0.39
CA TYR A 85 -3.12 -8.11 1.54
C TYR A 85 -2.34 -6.87 1.14
N ALA A 86 -2.84 -5.70 1.52
CA ALA A 86 -2.10 -4.46 1.40
C ALA A 86 -1.34 -4.13 2.68
N ILE A 87 -0.17 -3.54 2.52
CA ILE A 87 0.67 -3.01 3.59
C ILE A 87 0.48 -1.50 3.58
N GLY A 88 -0.37 -1.01 4.49
CA GLY A 88 -0.67 0.42 4.64
C GLY A 88 0.13 1.07 5.78
N GLY A 89 0.07 2.39 5.85
CA GLY A 89 0.72 3.19 6.89
C GLY A 89 2.24 3.16 6.85
N LEU A 90 2.82 3.03 5.67
CA LEU A 90 4.24 3.18 5.36
C LEU A 90 4.44 4.21 4.25
N GLY A 91 5.66 4.74 4.10
CA GLY A 91 5.97 5.78 3.12
C GLY A 91 5.41 7.17 3.51
N ILE A 92 5.18 7.41 4.80
CA ILE A 92 4.56 8.62 5.33
C ILE A 92 5.50 9.48 6.19
N GLY A 93 6.82 9.25 6.07
CA GLY A 93 7.85 10.04 6.71
C GLY A 93 8.81 9.27 7.62
N GLU A 94 8.63 7.97 7.80
CA GLU A 94 9.54 7.11 8.55
C GLU A 94 10.90 6.98 7.83
N PRO A 95 11.99 6.72 8.60
CA PRO A 95 13.29 6.42 8.01
C PRO A 95 13.23 5.17 7.13
N LYS A 96 13.89 5.22 5.96
CA LYS A 96 13.90 4.12 4.98
C LYS A 96 14.29 2.76 5.60
N ALA A 97 15.26 2.74 6.49
CA ALA A 97 15.66 1.50 7.18
C ALA A 97 14.50 0.87 7.97
N ARG A 98 13.67 1.69 8.63
CA ARG A 98 12.49 1.20 9.37
C ARG A 98 11.40 0.66 8.44
N LEU A 99 11.22 1.31 7.29
CA LEU A 99 10.31 0.84 6.25
C LEU A 99 10.74 -0.55 5.77
N LEU A 100 11.98 -0.71 5.35
CA LEU A 100 12.51 -1.98 4.82
C LEU A 100 12.44 -3.10 5.85
N GLU A 101 12.85 -2.84 7.11
CA GLU A 101 12.70 -3.78 8.22
C GLU A 101 11.24 -4.22 8.43
N THR A 102 10.31 -3.27 8.28
CA THR A 102 8.88 -3.56 8.41
C THR A 102 8.37 -4.45 7.27
N LEU A 103 8.84 -4.22 6.04
CA LEU A 103 8.51 -5.08 4.89
C LEU A 103 9.05 -6.50 5.06
N GLU A 104 10.30 -6.68 5.51
CA GLU A 104 10.89 -7.99 5.80
C GLU A 104 10.07 -8.77 6.84
N ARG A 105 9.63 -8.10 7.89
CA ARG A 105 8.77 -8.69 8.92
C ARG A 105 7.39 -9.07 8.36
N ALA A 106 6.80 -8.21 7.52
CA ALA A 106 5.52 -8.46 6.88
C ALA A 106 5.59 -9.65 5.92
N ASP A 107 6.69 -9.79 5.16
CA ASP A 107 6.93 -10.94 4.27
C ASP A 107 6.92 -12.26 5.04
N GLY A 108 7.52 -12.31 6.23
CA GLY A 108 7.54 -13.49 7.07
C GLY A 108 6.19 -13.86 7.69
N LEU A 109 5.21 -12.96 7.71
CA LEU A 109 3.91 -13.14 8.38
C LEU A 109 2.74 -13.30 7.39
N LEU A 110 2.83 -12.70 6.21
CA LEU A 110 1.78 -12.77 5.19
C LEU A 110 1.83 -14.09 4.42
N PRO A 111 0.67 -14.64 4.01
CA PRO A 111 0.62 -15.85 3.20
C PRO A 111 1.38 -15.67 1.88
N LYS A 112 2.26 -16.62 1.54
CA LYS A 112 3.10 -16.55 0.33
C LYS A 112 2.31 -16.69 -0.97
N GLU A 113 1.17 -17.38 -0.90
CA GLU A 113 0.26 -17.64 -2.03
C GLU A 113 -0.74 -16.50 -2.29
N ARG A 114 -0.67 -15.43 -1.51
CA ARG A 114 -1.56 -14.26 -1.66
C ARG A 114 -0.79 -13.05 -2.12
N PRO A 115 -1.34 -12.28 -3.08
CA PRO A 115 -0.69 -11.05 -3.54
C PRO A 115 -0.54 -10.02 -2.42
N ARG A 116 0.55 -9.27 -2.48
CA ARG A 116 0.93 -8.24 -1.51
C ARG A 116 1.08 -6.89 -2.19
N TYR A 117 0.43 -5.92 -1.64
CA TYR A 117 0.34 -4.58 -2.20
C TYR A 117 0.93 -3.56 -1.23
N LEU A 118 1.99 -2.86 -1.61
CA LEU A 118 2.54 -1.73 -0.86
C LEU A 118 1.92 -0.43 -1.35
N MET A 119 1.12 0.20 -0.49
CA MET A 119 0.34 1.37 -0.84
C MET A 119 1.21 2.64 -0.87
N GLY A 120 1.02 3.47 -1.91
CA GLY A 120 1.56 4.82 -2.00
C GLY A 120 3.06 4.93 -2.29
N MET A 121 3.73 3.86 -2.67
CA MET A 121 5.18 3.81 -2.91
C MET A 121 5.50 3.73 -4.40
N GLY A 122 6.44 4.55 -4.91
CA GLY A 122 6.71 4.59 -6.35
C GLY A 122 8.01 5.24 -6.80
N TYR A 123 8.98 5.48 -5.92
CA TYR A 123 10.35 5.69 -6.35
C TYR A 123 10.93 4.37 -6.86
N ILE A 124 11.72 4.41 -7.92
CA ILE A 124 12.23 3.21 -8.61
C ILE A 124 13.03 2.34 -7.64
N GLU A 125 13.89 2.94 -6.85
CA GLU A 125 14.73 2.27 -5.86
C GLU A 125 13.88 1.59 -4.76
N ASP A 126 12.81 2.27 -4.32
CA ASP A 126 11.92 1.74 -3.29
C ASP A 126 11.08 0.56 -3.82
N ILE A 127 10.66 0.62 -5.10
CA ILE A 127 9.97 -0.50 -5.76
C ILE A 127 10.87 -1.73 -5.82
N LEU A 128 12.11 -1.57 -6.28
CA LEU A 128 13.06 -2.69 -6.39
C LEU A 128 13.32 -3.34 -5.03
N GLU A 129 13.59 -2.53 -4.02
CA GLU A 129 13.84 -3.01 -2.64
C GLU A 129 12.60 -3.67 -2.02
N ALA A 130 11.39 -3.20 -2.35
CA ALA A 130 10.16 -3.80 -1.87
C ALA A 130 9.84 -5.12 -2.59
N VAL A 131 10.11 -5.21 -3.90
CA VAL A 131 9.98 -6.48 -4.67
C VAL A 131 10.91 -7.55 -4.12
N GLU A 132 12.16 -7.22 -3.79
CA GLU A 132 13.08 -8.12 -3.11
C GLU A 132 12.53 -8.66 -1.77
N ARG A 133 11.58 -7.94 -1.17
CA ARG A 133 10.90 -8.27 0.09
C ARG A 133 9.49 -8.81 -0.10
N GLY A 134 9.19 -9.32 -1.31
CA GLY A 134 7.97 -10.05 -1.61
C GLY A 134 6.74 -9.19 -1.85
N VAL A 135 6.88 -7.94 -2.26
CA VAL A 135 5.77 -7.07 -2.68
C VAL A 135 5.50 -7.25 -4.17
N ASP A 136 4.22 -7.38 -4.55
CA ASP A 136 3.79 -7.66 -5.92
C ASP A 136 3.17 -6.43 -6.61
N LEU A 137 2.47 -5.57 -5.86
CA LEU A 137 1.71 -4.44 -6.41
C LEU A 137 2.08 -3.14 -5.72
N PHE A 138 1.96 -2.06 -6.49
CA PHE A 138 2.25 -0.69 -6.08
C PHE A 138 1.24 0.28 -6.69
N ASP A 139 0.99 1.39 -6.01
CA ASP A 139 0.40 2.60 -6.58
C ASP A 139 1.25 3.80 -6.23
N CYS A 140 1.30 4.80 -7.08
CA CYS A 140 1.98 6.03 -6.74
C CYS A 140 1.54 7.21 -7.62
N VAL A 141 1.45 8.37 -7.00
CA VAL A 141 1.19 9.62 -7.73
C VAL A 141 2.43 10.20 -8.41
N LEU A 142 3.64 9.69 -8.11
CA LEU A 142 4.89 10.28 -8.58
C LEU A 142 5.00 10.39 -10.10
N PRO A 143 4.66 9.39 -10.92
CA PRO A 143 4.78 9.51 -12.37
C PRO A 143 3.98 10.69 -12.92
N THR A 144 2.72 10.78 -12.55
CA THR A 144 1.82 11.85 -13.01
C THR A 144 2.13 13.20 -12.39
N ARG A 145 2.49 13.25 -11.10
CA ARG A 145 2.92 14.47 -10.42
C ARG A 145 4.20 15.01 -11.03
N ASN A 146 5.20 14.17 -11.24
CA ASN A 146 6.47 14.56 -11.83
C ASN A 146 6.28 15.04 -13.27
N ALA A 147 5.49 14.33 -14.08
CA ALA A 147 5.19 14.75 -15.45
C ALA A 147 4.53 16.13 -15.52
N ARG A 148 3.53 16.41 -14.67
CA ARG A 148 2.91 17.75 -14.59
C ARG A 148 3.91 18.84 -14.24
N ASN A 149 4.96 18.53 -13.49
CA ASN A 149 6.02 19.46 -13.12
C ASN A 149 7.19 19.47 -14.12
N GLY A 150 7.08 18.71 -15.22
CA GLY A 150 8.12 18.61 -16.24
C GLY A 150 9.34 17.81 -15.78
N SER A 151 9.17 16.88 -14.87
CA SER A 151 10.22 15.99 -14.38
C SER A 151 9.94 14.56 -14.81
N LEU A 152 10.93 13.88 -15.40
CA LEU A 152 10.83 12.54 -15.94
C LEU A 152 11.93 11.65 -15.37
N PHE A 153 11.61 10.38 -15.13
CA PHE A 153 12.59 9.33 -14.87
C PHE A 153 13.04 8.72 -16.19
N THR A 154 14.34 8.56 -16.37
CA THR A 154 14.93 7.96 -17.57
C THR A 154 16.01 6.95 -17.17
N SER A 155 16.46 6.12 -18.11
CA SER A 155 17.60 5.22 -17.92
C SER A 155 18.91 5.92 -17.56
N ARG A 156 18.98 7.24 -17.74
CA ARG A 156 20.14 8.09 -17.41
C ARG A 156 19.92 8.94 -16.16
N GLY A 157 18.86 8.63 -15.38
CA GLY A 157 18.45 9.37 -14.20
C GLY A 157 17.31 10.34 -14.45
N ARG A 158 17.06 11.21 -13.47
CA ARG A 158 15.96 12.18 -13.53
C ARG A 158 16.33 13.38 -14.39
N ILE A 159 15.46 13.74 -15.31
CA ILE A 159 15.59 14.95 -16.14
C ILE A 159 14.47 15.95 -15.86
N ALA A 160 14.76 17.25 -16.07
CA ALA A 160 13.76 18.32 -16.06
C ALA A 160 13.60 18.81 -17.51
N ILE A 161 12.49 18.48 -18.15
CA ILE A 161 12.23 18.77 -19.57
C ILE A 161 12.24 20.29 -19.86
N LYS A 162 12.00 21.11 -18.84
CA LYS A 162 12.04 22.59 -18.93
C LYS A 162 13.44 23.17 -19.07
N ASN A 163 14.50 22.37 -18.92
CA ASN A 163 15.88 22.84 -19.11
C ASN A 163 16.11 23.19 -20.57
N ALA A 164 16.76 24.34 -20.84
CA ALA A 164 17.02 24.89 -22.17
C ALA A 164 17.71 23.88 -23.12
N LYS A 165 18.52 22.97 -22.58
CA LYS A 165 19.21 21.94 -23.38
C LYS A 165 18.26 20.93 -24.06
N TYR A 166 16.98 20.90 -23.67
CA TYR A 166 15.95 20.03 -24.23
C TYR A 166 14.96 20.78 -25.13
N ALA A 167 15.09 22.11 -25.28
CA ALA A 167 14.13 22.94 -26.01
C ALA A 167 13.93 22.50 -27.46
N GLU A 168 14.99 21.98 -28.10
CA GLU A 168 14.99 21.55 -29.49
C GLU A 168 15.38 20.05 -29.64
N ASP A 169 15.28 19.27 -28.58
CA ASP A 169 15.60 17.84 -28.62
C ASP A 169 14.40 17.05 -29.17
N PRO A 170 14.46 16.53 -30.43
CA PRO A 170 13.36 15.81 -31.04
C PRO A 170 13.28 14.32 -30.61
N ARG A 171 14.21 13.86 -29.79
CA ARG A 171 14.27 12.45 -29.37
C ARG A 171 13.24 12.16 -28.29
N PRO A 172 12.61 10.98 -28.32
CA PRO A 172 11.66 10.55 -27.28
C PRO A 172 12.33 10.32 -25.93
#